data_bf0ac3636a3147e982586421347d551c
#
_entry.id   bf0ac3636a3147e982586421347d551c
#
_cell.length_a   1.000
_cell.length_b   1.000
_cell.length_c   1.000
_cell.angle_alpha   90.00
_cell.angle_beta   90.00
_cell.angle_gamma   90.00
#
_symmetry.space_group_name_H-M   'P 1'
#
loop_
_entity.id
_entity.type
_entity.pdbx_description
1 polymer ?
#
loop_
_entity_poly.entity_id
_entity_poly.type
_entity_poly.pdbx_seq_one_letter_code
_entity_poly.pdbx_strand_id
1 'polypeptide(L)'
;MDKWIPMTTRPMTDEEREYYRERLEYVDDAVIFNCPLPDDGQEVLITVYGETELETFYNDSIDGCYFENRDIEDVRAWMPLPEPYKAESEDKE
;
A
#
# COMPACT_ATOMS: atom_id res chain seq x y z
N MET A 1 -14.39 13.64 -4.19
CA MET A 1 -14.49 13.27 -2.79
C MET A 1 -13.39 12.30 -2.43
N ASP A 2 -12.61 12.69 -1.49
CA ASP A 2 -11.45 11.88 -1.12
C ASP A 2 -11.88 10.73 -0.24
N LYS A 3 -11.40 9.56 -0.60
CA LYS A 3 -11.71 8.38 0.19
C LYS A 3 -10.43 7.71 0.60
N TRP A 4 -10.07 7.91 1.83
CA TRP A 4 -8.91 7.26 2.39
C TRP A 4 -9.25 5.79 2.68
N ILE A 5 -8.33 4.92 2.32
CA ILE A 5 -8.47 3.49 2.58
C ILE A 5 -7.56 3.16 3.76
N PRO A 6 -8.13 2.84 4.91
CA PRO A 6 -7.29 2.53 6.08
C PRO A 6 -6.44 1.29 5.83
N MET A 7 -5.20 1.37 6.28
CA MET A 7 -4.27 0.24 6.20
C MET A 7 -4.53 -0.67 7.38
N THR A 8 -5.37 -1.66 7.18
CA THR A 8 -5.72 -2.60 8.24
C THR A 8 -5.05 -3.94 7.98
N THR A 9 -4.74 -4.64 9.07
CA THR A 9 -4.04 -5.92 8.99
C THR A 9 -4.68 -6.92 9.93
N ARG A 10 -4.34 -8.18 9.70
CA ARG A 10 -4.71 -9.26 10.59
C ARG A 10 -3.53 -10.20 10.75
N PRO A 11 -3.45 -10.94 11.85
CA PRO A 11 -2.38 -11.94 11.97
C PRO A 11 -2.56 -13.06 10.95
N MET A 12 -1.48 -13.69 10.62
CA MET A 12 -1.53 -14.87 9.77
C MET A 12 -2.15 -16.03 10.50
N THR A 13 -2.88 -16.85 9.77
CA THR A 13 -3.34 -18.13 10.31
C THR A 13 -2.17 -19.12 10.32
N ASP A 14 -2.35 -20.25 11.00
CA ASP A 14 -1.33 -21.27 11.04
C ASP A 14 -1.01 -21.81 9.64
N GLU A 15 -2.04 -21.94 8.82
CA GLU A 15 -1.84 -22.43 7.46
C GLU A 15 -1.02 -21.44 6.64
N GLU A 16 -1.29 -20.15 6.82
CA GLU A 16 -0.56 -19.14 6.10
C GLU A 16 0.89 -19.09 6.54
N ARG A 17 1.14 -19.25 7.83
CA ARG A 17 2.50 -19.30 8.34
C ARG A 17 3.27 -20.46 7.75
N GLU A 18 2.62 -21.61 7.64
CA GLU A 18 3.25 -22.78 7.03
C GLU A 18 3.59 -22.50 5.58
N TYR A 19 2.66 -21.88 4.86
CA TYR A 19 2.87 -21.59 3.44
C TYR A 19 4.02 -20.62 3.23
N TYR A 20 4.12 -19.61 4.05
CA TYR A 20 5.14 -18.57 3.87
C TYR A 20 6.46 -18.90 4.55
N ARG A 21 6.49 -19.90 5.41
CA ARG A 21 7.71 -20.22 6.15
C ARG A 21 8.87 -20.54 5.23
N GLU A 22 8.60 -21.14 4.11
CA GLU A 22 9.65 -21.46 3.15
C GLU A 22 10.07 -20.29 2.29
N ARG A 23 9.23 -19.25 2.25
CA ARG A 23 9.46 -18.10 1.38
C ARG A 23 9.97 -16.88 2.12
N LEU A 24 9.60 -16.75 3.36
CA LEU A 24 9.96 -15.58 4.17
C LEU A 24 10.82 -16.03 5.33
N GLU A 25 11.79 -15.19 5.64
CA GLU A 25 12.71 -15.50 6.72
C GLU A 25 12.05 -15.31 8.09
N TYR A 26 11.18 -14.32 8.20
CA TYR A 26 10.50 -14.00 9.44
C TYR A 26 9.01 -14.08 9.24
N VAL A 27 8.40 -15.13 9.75
CA VAL A 27 6.98 -15.35 9.58
C VAL A 27 6.21 -15.07 10.88
N ASP A 28 6.89 -15.23 12.00
CA ASP A 28 6.21 -15.19 13.30
C ASP A 28 5.55 -13.85 13.58
N ASP A 29 6.17 -12.77 13.13
CA ASP A 29 5.64 -11.44 13.33
C ASP A 29 4.94 -10.88 12.11
N ALA A 30 4.76 -11.69 11.08
CA ALA A 30 4.15 -11.21 9.85
C ALA A 30 2.65 -11.07 9.99
N VAL A 31 2.12 -10.10 9.27
CA VAL A 31 0.67 -9.86 9.23
C VAL A 31 0.23 -9.80 7.78
N ILE A 32 -1.06 -9.99 7.58
CA ILE A 32 -1.67 -9.90 6.26
C ILE A 32 -2.53 -8.65 6.21
N PHE A 33 -2.40 -7.89 5.15
CA PHE A 33 -3.27 -6.74 4.97
C PHE A 33 -4.64 -7.22 4.54
N ASN A 34 -5.66 -6.77 5.27
CA ASN A 34 -7.04 -7.12 4.95
C ASN A 34 -7.81 -5.92 4.41
N CYS A 35 -7.11 -5.07 3.69
CA CYS A 35 -7.69 -3.90 3.05
C CYS A 35 -7.28 -3.91 1.58
N PRO A 36 -7.98 -3.15 0.72
CA PRO A 36 -7.50 -2.99 -0.65
C PRO A 36 -6.11 -2.37 -0.66
N LEU A 37 -5.27 -2.84 -1.55
CA LEU A 37 -3.90 -2.34 -1.68
C LEU A 37 -3.70 -1.75 -3.07
N PRO A 38 -2.73 -0.81 -3.22
CA PRO A 38 -2.41 -0.29 -4.54
C PRO A 38 -1.81 -1.36 -5.44
N ASP A 39 -1.72 -1.06 -6.72
CA ASP A 39 -1.03 -1.94 -7.66
C ASP A 39 0.48 -1.76 -7.52
N ASP A 40 1.21 -2.77 -7.95
CA ASP A 40 2.66 -2.72 -7.94
C ASP A 40 3.14 -1.55 -8.80
N GLY A 41 3.95 -0.68 -8.20
CA GLY A 41 4.48 0.49 -8.90
C GLY A 41 3.52 1.66 -8.99
N GLN A 42 2.39 1.60 -8.32
CA GLN A 42 1.40 2.66 -8.37
C GLN A 42 1.78 3.81 -7.44
N GLU A 43 1.68 5.03 -7.94
CA GLU A 43 1.83 6.21 -7.09
C GLU A 43 0.52 6.52 -6.39
N VAL A 44 0.60 6.79 -5.11
CA VAL A 44 -0.58 7.02 -4.28
C VAL A 44 -0.29 8.10 -3.27
N LEU A 45 -1.33 8.59 -2.65
CA LEU A 45 -1.19 9.45 -1.48
C LEU A 45 -1.28 8.59 -0.24
N ILE A 46 -0.50 8.92 0.75
CA ILE A 46 -0.51 8.19 2.02
C ILE A 46 -0.63 9.17 3.16
N THR A 47 -1.16 8.67 4.28
CA THR A 47 -1.18 9.41 5.53
C THR A 47 -0.16 8.78 6.46
N VAL A 48 0.82 9.56 6.86
CA VAL A 48 1.86 9.12 7.76
C VAL A 48 2.12 10.24 8.75
N TYR A 49 2.09 9.90 10.05
CA TYR A 49 2.28 10.87 11.13
C TYR A 49 1.35 12.09 11.01
N GLY A 50 0.12 11.84 10.56
CA GLY A 50 -0.86 12.92 10.43
C GLY A 50 -0.68 13.81 9.21
N GLU A 51 0.25 13.47 8.34
CA GLU A 51 0.52 14.26 7.14
C GLU A 51 0.26 13.46 5.88
N THR A 52 -0.01 14.17 4.81
CA THR A 52 -0.24 13.56 3.51
C THR A 52 1.03 13.62 2.69
N GLU A 53 1.44 12.48 2.15
CA GLU A 53 2.65 12.42 1.31
C GLU A 53 2.37 11.64 0.05
N LEU A 54 3.15 11.91 -0.97
CA LEU A 54 3.11 11.16 -2.22
C LEU A 54 4.12 10.01 -2.12
N GLU A 55 3.66 8.80 -2.43
CA GLU A 55 4.54 7.63 -2.37
C GLU A 55 4.26 6.67 -3.50
N THR A 56 5.21 5.80 -3.74
CA THR A 56 5.05 4.71 -4.69
C THR A 56 4.99 3.40 -3.93
N PHE A 57 3.99 2.61 -4.25
CA PHE A 57 3.78 1.32 -3.61
C PHE A 57 4.37 0.21 -4.48
N TYR A 58 5.05 -0.71 -3.84
CA TYR A 58 5.60 -1.89 -4.51
C TYR A 58 5.10 -3.15 -3.87
N ASN A 59 4.81 -4.13 -4.70
CA ASN A 59 4.36 -5.43 -4.24
C ASN A 59 5.20 -6.48 -4.92
N ASP A 60 6.22 -6.92 -4.22
CA ASP A 60 7.17 -7.90 -4.73
C ASP A 60 6.84 -9.27 -4.16
N SER A 61 6.89 -10.29 -5.00
CA SER A 61 6.56 -11.64 -4.55
C SER A 61 7.58 -12.20 -3.56
N ILE A 62 8.76 -11.61 -3.52
CA ILE A 62 9.82 -12.06 -2.62
C ILE A 62 9.87 -11.20 -1.37
N ASP A 63 9.89 -9.88 -1.55
CA ASP A 63 10.06 -8.94 -0.44
C ASP A 63 8.73 -8.47 0.15
N GLY A 64 7.62 -8.78 -0.49
CA GLY A 64 6.32 -8.36 0.00
C GLY A 64 5.96 -6.96 -0.41
N CYS A 65 5.09 -6.33 0.36
CA CYS A 65 4.58 -5.00 0.07
C CYS A 65 5.40 -3.95 0.80
N TYR A 66 5.71 -2.85 0.12
CA TYR A 66 6.42 -1.76 0.77
C TYR A 66 6.22 -0.46 0.00
N PHE A 67 6.50 0.65 0.69
CA PHE A 67 6.52 1.96 0.06
C PHE A 67 7.97 2.37 -0.16
N GLU A 68 8.20 3.20 -1.17
CA GLU A 68 9.56 3.55 -1.56
C GLU A 68 10.34 4.24 -0.47
N ASN A 69 9.74 5.18 0.23
CA ASN A 69 10.46 6.01 1.20
C ASN A 69 9.94 5.92 2.63
N ARG A 70 8.90 5.14 2.86
CA ARG A 70 8.30 5.04 4.19
C ARG A 70 8.11 3.58 4.57
N ASP A 71 8.26 3.30 5.84
CA ASP A 71 7.94 1.98 6.36
C ASP A 71 6.44 1.78 6.29
N ILE A 72 6.02 0.63 5.78
CA ILE A 72 4.60 0.38 5.61
C ILE A 72 3.87 0.39 6.95
N GLU A 73 4.57 0.10 8.04
CA GLU A 73 3.98 0.12 9.37
C GLU A 73 3.59 1.52 9.82
N ASP A 74 4.23 2.54 9.27
CA ASP A 74 3.94 3.92 9.65
C ASP A 74 2.80 4.53 8.83
N VAL A 75 2.40 3.88 7.76
CA VAL A 75 1.34 4.39 6.88
C VAL A 75 -0.01 3.99 7.45
N ARG A 76 -0.85 4.98 7.71
CA ARG A 76 -2.16 4.76 8.32
C ARG A 76 -3.25 4.53 7.28
N ALA A 77 -3.14 5.16 6.13
CA ALA A 77 -4.15 5.05 5.09
C ALA A 77 -3.53 5.46 3.77
N TRP A 78 -4.17 5.06 2.68
CA TRP A 78 -3.74 5.48 1.37
C TRP A 78 -4.95 5.78 0.51
N MET A 79 -4.73 6.49 -0.58
CA MET A 79 -5.77 6.68 -1.58
C MET A 79 -5.12 6.87 -2.95
N PRO A 80 -5.83 6.49 -4.02
CA PRO A 80 -5.29 6.72 -5.36
C PRO A 80 -5.13 8.22 -5.61
N LEU A 81 -4.21 8.56 -6.50
CA LEU A 81 -4.07 9.94 -6.89
C LEU A 81 -5.34 10.40 -7.59
N PRO A 82 -5.82 11.60 -7.26
CA PRO A 82 -6.93 12.15 -8.02
C PRO A 82 -6.50 12.41 -9.45
N GLU A 83 -7.45 12.36 -10.36
CA GLU A 83 -7.15 12.65 -11.74
C GLU A 83 -6.73 14.12 -11.87
N PRO A 84 -5.73 14.39 -12.72
CA PRO A 84 -5.34 15.77 -12.91
C PRO A 84 -6.48 16.60 -13.49
N TYR A 85 -6.49 17.86 -13.14
CA TYR A 85 -7.46 18.77 -13.72
C TYR A 85 -7.27 18.83 -15.23
N LYS A 86 -8.37 18.73 -15.95
CA LYS A 86 -8.33 18.81 -17.40
C LYS A 86 -9.26 19.92 -17.85
N ALA A 87 -8.67 20.98 -18.36
CA ALA A 87 -9.47 22.02 -18.99
C ALA A 87 -9.89 21.54 -20.37
N GLU A 88 -11.00 22.06 -20.86
CA GLU A 88 -11.46 21.68 -22.18
C GLU A 88 -10.42 21.96 -23.26
N SER A 89 -9.70 23.03 -23.08
CA SER A 89 -8.67 23.37 -24.06
C SER A 89 -7.55 22.35 -24.11
N GLU A 90 -7.29 21.70 -23.00
CA GLU A 90 -6.26 20.67 -22.97
C GLU A 90 -6.72 19.41 -23.67
N ASP A 91 -8.01 19.10 -23.56
CA ASP A 91 -8.54 17.89 -24.16
C ASP A 91 -8.52 17.97 -25.68
N LYS A 92 -8.42 19.15 -26.22
CA LYS A 92 -8.44 19.33 -27.68
C LYS A 92 -7.09 19.24 -28.33
N GLU A 93 -6.07 19.15 -27.57
CA GLU A 93 -4.71 19.08 -28.13
C GLU A 93 -4.21 17.70 -28.47
#